data_0ba09e0d7404ba4d0bc9a33fca9dce3a
#
_entry.id   0ba09e0d7404ba4d0bc9a33fca9dce3a
#
_cell.length_a   1.000
_cell.length_b   1.000
_cell.length_c   1.000
_cell.angle_alpha   90.00
_cell.angle_beta   90.00
_cell.angle_gamma   90.00
#
_symmetry.space_group_name_H-M   'P 1'
#
loop_
_entity.id
_entity.type
_entity.pdbx_description
1 polymer ?
#
loop_
_entity_poly.entity_id
_entity_poly.type
_entity_poly.pdbx_seq_one_letter_code
_entity_poly.pdbx_strand_id
1 'polypeptide(L)'
;MEILKLEDIIPVINENKNYWLVRTQGGKYYEEFKSGNFIAIGWNKITLEDLLNLEHHDLVRKIIKEYPKRVRPVRLANQLSSFAKDIKAGDIIIIPSAGSNKITIGEVEDDTPYSEYVDENAKGPDGRKLCPFQKRRRVRWIKTVSKWDLDMEFYKLFKSQHTISNANEYAPFIDRMLHTFFIRGNEAHLILEVKKEGKIPFQTLFPMGTEILNLAEDFNKKTAADLDLSNIEVKINVQSPGRIHLTGPVKTMLAIGFLLVVLVGGEVSFDIPIVESTVNVRVGSLIEKVSDYLDRQQDREHNDLILKTYMKQLKVETPDELKTLMEIEHNPGLNHESNSKE
;
A
#
# COMPACT_ATOMS: atom_id res chain seq x y z
N MET A 1 -8.30 29.69 -3.41
CA MET A 1 -8.90 28.45 -2.94
C MET A 1 -8.15 27.34 -3.67
N GLU A 2 -7.35 26.59 -2.97
CA GLU A 2 -6.58 25.49 -3.56
C GLU A 2 -7.56 24.37 -3.88
N ILE A 3 -7.57 23.92 -5.13
CA ILE A 3 -8.45 22.82 -5.56
C ILE A 3 -7.79 21.53 -5.07
N LEU A 4 -8.41 20.86 -4.12
CA LEU A 4 -7.95 19.57 -3.63
C LEU A 4 -8.19 18.50 -4.69
N LYS A 5 -7.19 17.67 -4.95
CA LYS A 5 -7.35 16.52 -5.87
C LYS A 5 -7.66 15.26 -5.06
N LEU A 6 -8.58 14.46 -5.55
CA LEU A 6 -8.91 13.17 -4.93
C LEU A 6 -7.66 12.30 -4.72
N GLU A 7 -6.74 12.35 -5.67
CA GLU A 7 -5.51 11.57 -5.70
C GLU A 7 -4.52 11.95 -4.57
N ASP A 8 -4.67 13.14 -3.99
CA ASP A 8 -3.85 13.58 -2.85
C ASP A 8 -4.25 12.86 -1.55
N ILE A 9 -5.46 12.31 -1.49
CA ILE A 9 -6.02 11.61 -0.32
C ILE A 9 -6.23 10.14 -0.59
N ILE A 10 -6.81 9.79 -1.74
CA ILE A 10 -7.07 8.42 -2.16
C ILE A 10 -5.97 8.00 -3.13
N PRO A 11 -5.11 7.05 -2.73
CA PRO A 11 -4.05 6.56 -3.61
C PRO A 11 -4.60 5.98 -4.91
N VAL A 12 -4.18 6.55 -6.03
CA VAL A 12 -4.40 5.98 -7.37
C VAL A 12 -3.13 5.25 -7.76
N ILE A 13 -3.19 3.94 -7.76
CA ILE A 13 -2.02 3.09 -8.03
C ILE A 13 -1.71 3.11 -9.52
N ASN A 14 -0.52 3.59 -9.87
CA ASN A 14 -0.02 3.52 -11.23
C ASN A 14 0.25 2.05 -11.61
N GLU A 15 -0.42 1.56 -12.65
CA GLU A 15 -0.27 0.18 -13.12
C GLU A 15 1.13 -0.13 -13.67
N ASN A 16 1.89 0.89 -14.07
CA ASN A 16 3.28 0.74 -14.52
C ASN A 16 4.30 0.71 -13.37
N LYS A 17 3.87 0.89 -12.11
CA LYS A 17 4.72 0.80 -10.93
C LYS A 17 5.23 -0.63 -10.75
N ASN A 18 6.53 -0.79 -10.52
CA ASN A 18 7.11 -2.09 -10.24
C ASN A 18 7.31 -2.30 -8.75
N TYR A 19 7.38 -3.58 -8.39
CA TYR A 19 7.57 -4.05 -7.02
C TYR A 19 8.82 -4.91 -6.97
N TRP A 20 9.71 -4.65 -6.00
CA TRP A 20 11.00 -5.30 -5.91
C TRP A 20 11.27 -5.81 -4.49
N LEU A 21 11.61 -7.08 -4.38
CA LEU A 21 12.19 -7.62 -3.15
C LEU A 21 13.70 -7.39 -3.18
N VAL A 22 14.25 -6.70 -2.17
CA VAL A 22 15.68 -6.51 -2.00
C VAL A 22 16.13 -7.18 -0.70
N ARG A 23 17.06 -8.11 -0.79
CA ARG A 23 17.57 -8.87 0.36
C ARG A 23 18.55 -8.07 1.19
N THR A 24 18.43 -8.18 2.48
CA THR A 24 19.27 -7.49 3.49
C THR A 24 20.37 -8.38 4.04
N GLN A 25 20.89 -9.30 3.22
CA GLN A 25 21.88 -10.32 3.64
C GLN A 25 21.41 -11.11 4.89
N GLY A 26 20.27 -11.79 4.77
CA GLY A 26 19.69 -12.57 5.87
C GLY A 26 19.20 -11.73 7.05
N GLY A 27 18.93 -10.46 6.82
CA GLY A 27 18.51 -9.50 7.84
C GLY A 27 19.64 -8.71 8.47
N LYS A 28 20.90 -9.00 8.12
CA LYS A 28 22.07 -8.36 8.73
C LYS A 28 22.07 -6.83 8.61
N TYR A 29 21.69 -6.31 7.43
CA TYR A 29 21.68 -4.88 7.12
C TYR A 29 20.27 -4.28 7.13
N TYR A 30 19.28 -4.99 7.64
CA TYR A 30 17.88 -4.53 7.65
C TYR A 30 17.69 -3.21 8.39
N GLU A 31 18.21 -3.12 9.63
CA GLU A 31 18.06 -1.90 10.43
C GLU A 31 18.83 -0.72 9.83
N GLU A 32 19.99 -0.96 9.23
CA GLU A 32 20.79 0.07 8.58
C GLU A 32 20.11 0.59 7.32
N PHE A 33 19.55 -0.29 6.48
CA PHE A 33 18.77 0.13 5.32
C PHE A 33 17.57 0.98 5.74
N LYS A 34 16.91 0.57 6.82
CA LYS A 34 15.73 1.27 7.33
C LYS A 34 16.10 2.64 7.93
N SER A 35 17.09 2.71 8.80
CA SER A 35 17.49 3.96 9.47
C SER A 35 18.19 4.94 8.53
N GLY A 36 18.89 4.43 7.52
CA GLY A 36 19.60 5.23 6.53
C GLY A 36 18.77 5.61 5.29
N ASN A 37 17.51 5.20 5.22
CA ASN A 37 16.63 5.45 4.08
C ASN A 37 17.22 5.03 2.73
N PHE A 38 17.83 3.85 2.67
CA PHE A 38 18.41 3.33 1.44
C PHE A 38 18.28 1.82 1.30
N ILE A 39 18.45 1.33 0.09
CA ILE A 39 18.78 -0.05 -0.24
C ILE A 39 20.13 -0.13 -0.91
N ALA A 40 20.82 -1.24 -0.75
CA ALA A 40 22.15 -1.43 -1.33
C ALA A 40 22.36 -2.85 -1.85
N ILE A 41 23.28 -2.95 -2.82
CA ILE A 41 23.67 -4.23 -3.41
C ILE A 41 25.19 -4.39 -3.42
N GLY A 42 25.65 -5.60 -3.10
CA GLY A 42 27.08 -5.93 -3.00
C GLY A 42 27.81 -6.03 -4.34
N TRP A 43 28.84 -6.88 -4.38
CA TRP A 43 29.73 -7.08 -5.54
C TRP A 43 30.44 -5.79 -5.96
N ASN A 44 31.16 -5.14 -5.02
CA ASN A 44 31.74 -3.82 -5.19
C ASN A 44 32.81 -3.71 -6.31
N LYS A 45 33.44 -4.84 -6.72
CA LYS A 45 34.36 -4.84 -7.88
C LYS A 45 33.64 -4.58 -9.23
N ILE A 46 32.33 -4.71 -9.25
CA ILE A 46 31.48 -4.22 -10.35
C ILE A 46 30.94 -2.88 -9.89
N THR A 47 31.41 -1.82 -10.47
CA THR A 47 31.06 -0.44 -10.09
C THR A 47 29.68 -0.06 -10.62
N LEU A 48 29.12 1.03 -10.10
CA LEU A 48 27.90 1.59 -10.66
C LEU A 48 28.09 2.06 -12.10
N GLU A 49 29.26 2.65 -12.40
CA GLU A 49 29.63 3.07 -13.75
C GLU A 49 29.64 1.89 -14.73
N ASP A 50 30.17 0.72 -14.31
CA ASP A 50 30.10 -0.50 -15.10
C ASP A 50 28.68 -0.88 -15.44
N LEU A 51 27.78 -0.81 -14.44
CA LEU A 51 26.37 -1.19 -14.63
C LEU A 51 25.64 -0.25 -15.58
N LEU A 52 25.99 1.02 -15.57
CA LEU A 52 25.35 2.03 -16.42
C LEU A 52 25.87 1.99 -17.87
N ASN A 53 27.19 1.73 -18.07
CA ASN A 53 27.85 1.93 -19.34
C ASN A 53 28.19 0.63 -20.11
N LEU A 54 28.38 -0.50 -19.42
CA LEU A 54 28.71 -1.75 -20.10
C LEU A 54 27.49 -2.41 -20.72
N GLU A 55 27.71 -2.96 -21.93
CA GLU A 55 26.75 -3.88 -22.52
C GLU A 55 26.67 -5.18 -21.72
N HIS A 56 25.54 -5.87 -21.81
CA HIS A 56 25.28 -7.06 -20.97
C HIS A 56 26.37 -8.13 -21.07
N HIS A 57 26.87 -8.42 -22.27
CA HIS A 57 27.91 -9.43 -22.46
C HIS A 57 29.26 -9.03 -21.86
N ASP A 58 29.61 -7.74 -21.87
CA ASP A 58 30.84 -7.22 -21.27
C ASP A 58 30.73 -7.23 -19.74
N LEU A 59 29.58 -6.88 -19.20
CA LEU A 59 29.27 -7.01 -17.78
C LEU A 59 29.44 -8.45 -17.29
N VAL A 60 28.92 -9.44 -18.04
CA VAL A 60 29.08 -10.86 -17.72
C VAL A 60 30.54 -11.26 -17.74
N ARG A 61 31.32 -10.84 -18.75
CA ARG A 61 32.77 -11.10 -18.83
C ARG A 61 33.51 -10.50 -17.62
N LYS A 62 33.19 -9.27 -17.24
CA LYS A 62 33.78 -8.62 -16.06
C LYS A 62 33.44 -9.37 -14.78
N ILE A 63 32.19 -9.82 -14.61
CA ILE A 63 31.78 -10.62 -13.44
C ILE A 63 32.57 -11.91 -13.35
N ILE A 64 32.76 -12.63 -14.46
CA ILE A 64 33.55 -13.88 -14.49
C ILE A 64 35.00 -13.59 -14.07
N LYS A 65 35.59 -12.52 -14.55
CA LYS A 65 36.95 -12.11 -14.22
C LYS A 65 37.11 -11.77 -12.73
N GLU A 66 36.22 -10.91 -12.20
CA GLU A 66 36.32 -10.39 -10.83
C GLU A 66 35.83 -11.37 -9.76
N TYR A 67 34.93 -12.28 -10.14
CA TYR A 67 34.35 -13.28 -9.26
C TYR A 67 34.37 -14.70 -9.86
N PRO A 68 35.58 -15.29 -10.10
CA PRO A 68 35.74 -16.55 -10.86
C PRO A 68 35.04 -17.74 -10.21
N LYS A 69 34.80 -17.71 -8.90
CA LYS A 69 34.07 -18.77 -8.18
C LYS A 69 32.55 -18.61 -8.26
N ARG A 70 32.06 -17.55 -8.91
CA ARG A 70 30.61 -17.29 -8.96
C ARG A 70 29.94 -18.24 -9.94
N VAL A 71 29.01 -19.05 -9.40
CA VAL A 71 28.10 -19.85 -10.22
C VAL A 71 27.01 -18.96 -10.78
N ARG A 72 26.68 -19.06 -12.07
CA ARG A 72 25.63 -18.30 -12.77
C ARG A 72 25.91 -16.77 -12.87
N PRO A 73 27.00 -16.37 -13.52
CA PRO A 73 27.36 -14.95 -13.68
C PRO A 73 26.32 -14.15 -14.46
N VAL A 74 25.65 -14.73 -15.45
CA VAL A 74 24.57 -14.08 -16.21
C VAL A 74 23.42 -13.66 -15.29
N ARG A 75 23.02 -14.54 -14.34
CA ARG A 75 21.99 -14.20 -13.37
C ARG A 75 22.41 -13.06 -12.47
N LEU A 76 23.67 -13.01 -12.06
CA LEU A 76 24.19 -11.89 -11.27
C LEU A 76 24.17 -10.60 -12.08
N ALA A 77 24.60 -10.66 -13.35
CA ALA A 77 24.55 -9.50 -14.26
C ALA A 77 23.13 -8.92 -14.34
N ASN A 78 22.12 -9.79 -14.55
CA ASN A 78 20.71 -9.37 -14.59
C ASN A 78 20.30 -8.67 -13.30
N GLN A 79 20.58 -9.23 -12.12
CA GLN A 79 20.21 -8.63 -10.84
C GLN A 79 20.90 -7.25 -10.63
N LEU A 80 22.17 -7.15 -10.98
CA LEU A 80 22.90 -5.89 -10.87
C LEU A 80 22.36 -4.84 -11.85
N SER A 81 22.06 -5.26 -13.09
CA SER A 81 21.44 -4.39 -14.10
C SER A 81 20.07 -3.92 -13.67
N SER A 82 19.23 -4.81 -13.15
CA SER A 82 17.90 -4.43 -12.64
C SER A 82 18.00 -3.40 -11.52
N PHE A 83 18.95 -3.57 -10.60
CA PHE A 83 19.17 -2.58 -9.54
C PHE A 83 19.53 -1.20 -10.10
N ALA A 84 20.38 -1.14 -11.12
CA ALA A 84 20.88 0.11 -11.65
C ALA A 84 19.95 0.76 -12.67
N LYS A 85 19.26 -0.04 -13.49
CA LYS A 85 18.54 0.45 -14.69
C LYS A 85 17.02 0.27 -14.62
N ASP A 86 16.52 -0.80 -13.99
CA ASP A 86 15.08 -1.15 -14.05
C ASP A 86 14.29 -0.54 -12.88
N ILE A 87 14.90 -0.43 -11.70
CA ILE A 87 14.27 0.23 -10.55
C ILE A 87 14.17 1.73 -10.82
N LYS A 88 12.96 2.31 -10.66
CA LYS A 88 12.64 3.70 -10.95
C LYS A 88 12.03 4.41 -9.74
N ALA A 89 12.03 5.74 -9.78
CA ALA A 89 11.29 6.55 -8.83
C ALA A 89 9.82 6.11 -8.78
N GLY A 90 9.27 6.03 -7.58
CA GLY A 90 7.91 5.54 -7.35
C GLY A 90 7.76 4.01 -7.30
N ASP A 91 8.77 3.22 -7.68
CA ASP A 91 8.74 1.76 -7.50
C ASP A 91 8.71 1.37 -6.02
N ILE A 92 8.04 0.26 -5.71
CA ILE A 92 7.92 -0.24 -4.35
C ILE A 92 9.04 -1.22 -4.03
N ILE A 93 9.69 -0.98 -2.90
CA ILE A 93 10.76 -1.82 -2.36
C ILE A 93 10.25 -2.57 -1.14
N ILE A 94 10.55 -3.86 -1.10
CA ILE A 94 10.27 -4.74 0.03
C ILE A 94 11.59 -5.25 0.59
N ILE A 95 11.84 -5.03 1.87
CA ILE A 95 13.01 -5.58 2.57
C ILE A 95 12.60 -6.45 3.74
N PRO A 96 13.14 -7.67 3.86
CA PRO A 96 12.90 -8.54 5.00
C PRO A 96 13.95 -8.36 6.10
N SER A 97 13.53 -8.43 7.36
CA SER A 97 14.40 -8.60 8.51
C SER A 97 14.93 -10.04 8.64
N ALA A 98 15.71 -10.32 9.66
CA ALA A 98 16.16 -11.69 9.97
C ALA A 98 14.97 -12.65 10.10
N GLY A 99 15.03 -13.79 9.41
CA GLY A 99 13.96 -14.77 9.36
C GLY A 99 12.66 -14.25 8.72
N SER A 100 12.71 -13.10 8.08
CA SER A 100 11.54 -12.39 7.52
C SER A 100 10.46 -12.11 8.56
N ASN A 101 10.82 -11.94 9.83
CA ASN A 101 9.85 -11.68 10.92
C ASN A 101 9.18 -10.31 10.81
N LYS A 102 9.90 -9.34 10.24
CA LYS A 102 9.38 -8.01 9.87
C LYS A 102 9.65 -7.77 8.40
N ILE A 103 8.71 -7.14 7.75
CA ILE A 103 8.82 -6.73 6.35
C ILE A 103 8.62 -5.23 6.31
N THR A 104 9.59 -4.50 5.79
CA THR A 104 9.45 -3.06 5.58
C THR A 104 9.22 -2.79 4.10
N ILE A 105 8.25 -1.95 3.82
CA ILE A 105 7.83 -1.53 2.49
C ILE A 105 8.12 -0.04 2.37
N GLY A 106 8.72 0.35 1.25
CA GLY A 106 9.04 1.74 0.95
C GLY A 106 8.92 2.02 -0.54
N GLU A 107 9.12 3.26 -0.89
CA GLU A 107 9.07 3.77 -2.25
C GLU A 107 10.40 4.39 -2.63
N VAL A 108 10.87 4.13 -3.84
CA VAL A 108 12.11 4.70 -4.39
C VAL A 108 11.89 6.19 -4.63
N GLU A 109 12.79 7.02 -4.11
CA GLU A 109 12.65 8.48 -4.18
C GLU A 109 13.09 9.06 -5.52
N ASP A 110 14.11 8.47 -6.15
CA ASP A 110 14.69 9.01 -7.40
C ASP A 110 15.12 7.91 -8.38
N ASP A 111 15.24 8.27 -9.65
CA ASP A 111 15.64 7.35 -10.73
C ASP A 111 17.13 7.01 -10.70
N THR A 112 17.94 7.78 -9.99
CA THR A 112 19.39 7.70 -10.09
C THR A 112 19.99 6.95 -8.90
N PRO A 113 20.57 5.75 -9.13
CA PRO A 113 21.36 5.10 -8.09
C PRO A 113 22.65 5.90 -7.83
N TYR A 114 23.15 5.81 -6.61
CA TYR A 114 24.38 6.47 -6.23
C TYR A 114 25.42 5.50 -5.67
N SER A 115 26.68 5.92 -5.65
CA SER A 115 27.77 5.18 -5.02
C SER A 115 28.21 5.87 -3.75
N GLU A 116 28.36 5.08 -2.68
CA GLU A 116 28.89 5.56 -1.41
C GLU A 116 29.99 4.62 -0.93
N TYR A 117 31.19 5.16 -0.69
CA TYR A 117 32.27 4.37 -0.15
C TYR A 117 32.08 4.14 1.36
N VAL A 118 32.15 2.91 1.77
CA VAL A 118 32.15 2.51 3.20
C VAL A 118 33.36 1.63 3.44
N ASP A 119 34.17 1.99 4.45
CA ASP A 119 35.26 1.13 4.91
C ASP A 119 34.68 -0.22 5.39
N GLU A 120 35.26 -1.32 4.94
CA GLU A 120 34.81 -2.68 5.31
C GLU A 120 34.90 -2.96 6.81
N ASN A 121 35.69 -2.18 7.56
CA ASN A 121 35.84 -2.25 9.00
C ASN A 121 35.04 -1.19 9.75
N ALA A 122 34.34 -0.30 9.05
CA ALA A 122 33.51 0.71 9.67
C ALA A 122 32.43 0.07 10.54
N LYS A 123 32.24 0.65 11.73
CA LYS A 123 31.24 0.21 12.70
C LYS A 123 30.27 1.35 12.99
N GLY A 124 29.01 1.01 13.14
CA GLY A 124 27.99 1.93 13.60
C GLY A 124 28.11 2.23 15.12
N PRO A 125 27.26 3.11 15.63
CA PRO A 125 27.22 3.47 17.05
C PRO A 125 26.98 2.26 17.98
N ASP A 126 26.35 1.23 17.49
CA ASP A 126 26.08 -0.03 18.19
C ASP A 126 27.24 -1.05 18.13
N GLY A 127 28.38 -0.66 17.53
CA GLY A 127 29.55 -1.50 17.33
C GLY A 127 29.44 -2.56 16.23
N ARG A 128 28.31 -2.66 15.55
CA ARG A 128 28.13 -3.57 14.41
C ARG A 128 28.81 -3.04 13.16
N LYS A 129 29.32 -3.96 12.32
CA LYS A 129 29.88 -3.59 11.04
C LYS A 129 28.79 -2.98 10.14
N LEU A 130 29.09 -1.82 9.57
CA LEU A 130 28.24 -1.18 8.58
C LEU A 130 28.15 -2.00 7.29
N CYS A 131 27.12 -1.74 6.51
CA CYS A 131 26.93 -2.34 5.21
C CYS A 131 28.00 -1.87 4.25
N PRO A 132 28.90 -2.75 3.75
CA PRO A 132 29.96 -2.35 2.85
C PRO A 132 29.50 -2.20 1.39
N PHE A 133 28.19 -2.33 1.12
CA PHE A 133 27.66 -2.27 -0.23
C PHE A 133 27.66 -0.82 -0.71
N GLN A 134 28.38 -0.58 -1.80
CA GLN A 134 28.66 0.76 -2.30
C GLN A 134 27.58 1.29 -3.26
N LYS A 135 26.86 0.39 -3.97
CA LYS A 135 25.80 0.78 -4.89
C LYS A 135 24.49 0.90 -4.12
N ARG A 136 23.92 2.09 -4.09
CA ARG A 136 22.77 2.44 -3.26
C ARG A 136 21.68 3.16 -4.03
N ARG A 137 20.44 3.10 -3.48
CA ARG A 137 19.28 3.89 -3.91
C ARG A 137 18.57 4.43 -2.68
N ARG A 138 18.06 5.65 -2.77
CA ARG A 138 17.24 6.27 -1.72
C ARG A 138 15.84 5.66 -1.74
N VAL A 139 15.31 5.43 -0.54
CA VAL A 139 13.99 4.85 -0.33
C VAL A 139 13.31 5.53 0.84
N ARG A 140 12.14 6.04 0.63
CA ARG A 140 11.25 6.52 1.67
C ARG A 140 10.46 5.34 2.22
N TRP A 141 10.69 4.97 3.46
CA TRP A 141 9.97 3.86 4.09
C TRP A 141 8.56 4.29 4.47
N ILE A 142 7.56 3.47 4.12
CA ILE A 142 6.15 3.75 4.32
C ILE A 142 5.60 2.95 5.50
N LYS A 143 5.82 1.62 5.51
CA LYS A 143 5.20 0.74 6.50
C LYS A 143 6.10 -0.45 6.86
N THR A 144 6.06 -0.83 8.12
CA THR A 144 6.64 -2.10 8.58
C THR A 144 5.52 -2.98 9.10
N VAL A 145 5.44 -4.20 8.60
CA VAL A 145 4.44 -5.20 8.98
C VAL A 145 5.09 -6.43 9.58
N SER A 146 4.38 -7.09 10.48
CA SER A 146 4.80 -8.38 11.00
C SER A 146 4.57 -9.47 9.94
N LYS A 147 5.44 -10.46 9.92
CA LYS A 147 5.25 -11.64 9.09
C LYS A 147 3.88 -12.32 9.33
N TRP A 148 3.36 -12.26 10.54
CA TRP A 148 2.09 -12.89 10.92
C TRP A 148 0.86 -12.17 10.35
N ASP A 149 1.02 -10.91 9.92
CA ASP A 149 -0.03 -10.10 9.30
C ASP A 149 -0.07 -10.25 7.77
N LEU A 150 0.83 -11.09 7.21
CA LEU A 150 0.94 -11.29 5.78
C LEU A 150 -0.03 -12.36 5.28
N ASP A 151 -0.51 -12.17 4.07
CA ASP A 151 -1.24 -13.16 3.31
C ASP A 151 -0.33 -14.38 3.03
N MET A 152 -0.86 -15.61 3.11
CA MET A 152 -0.07 -16.83 2.90
C MET A 152 0.61 -16.87 1.53
N GLU A 153 -0.04 -16.36 0.49
CA GLU A 153 0.53 -16.28 -0.86
C GLU A 153 1.81 -15.43 -0.89
N PHE A 154 1.86 -14.37 -0.10
CA PHE A 154 3.01 -13.49 -0.03
C PHE A 154 4.29 -14.16 0.50
N TYR A 155 4.16 -15.24 1.28
CA TYR A 155 5.32 -16.00 1.75
C TYR A 155 6.13 -16.64 0.63
N LYS A 156 5.53 -16.88 -0.53
CA LYS A 156 6.22 -17.45 -1.70
C LYS A 156 7.34 -16.53 -2.18
N LEU A 157 7.14 -15.19 -2.08
CA LEU A 157 8.14 -14.20 -2.44
C LEU A 157 9.47 -14.40 -1.67
N PHE A 158 9.38 -14.76 -0.39
CA PHE A 158 10.57 -14.92 0.46
C PHE A 158 11.33 -16.25 0.24
N LYS A 159 10.80 -17.17 -0.56
CA LYS A 159 11.53 -18.37 -0.98
C LYS A 159 12.63 -18.08 -2.02
N SER A 160 12.51 -16.95 -2.74
CA SER A 160 13.54 -16.52 -3.68
C SER A 160 14.86 -16.26 -2.94
N GLN A 161 15.96 -16.86 -3.44
CA GLN A 161 17.30 -16.64 -2.90
C GLN A 161 18.08 -15.56 -3.66
N HIS A 162 17.42 -14.83 -4.56
CA HIS A 162 18.03 -13.75 -5.32
C HIS A 162 18.23 -12.53 -4.42
N THR A 163 19.29 -11.76 -4.69
CA THR A 163 19.53 -10.49 -3.99
C THR A 163 18.44 -9.48 -4.31
N ILE A 164 17.98 -9.48 -5.56
CA ILE A 164 16.85 -8.71 -6.04
C ILE A 164 15.93 -9.64 -6.80
N SER A 165 14.63 -9.51 -6.57
CA SER A 165 13.59 -10.22 -7.30
C SER A 165 12.48 -9.26 -7.68
N ASN A 166 11.97 -9.39 -8.90
CA ASN A 166 10.71 -8.75 -9.27
C ASN A 166 9.59 -9.35 -8.42
N ALA A 167 8.72 -8.52 -7.90
CA ALA A 167 7.61 -8.87 -7.02
C ALA A 167 6.25 -8.38 -7.57
N ASN A 168 6.15 -8.08 -8.88
CA ASN A 168 4.94 -7.53 -9.49
C ASN A 168 3.72 -8.47 -9.34
N GLU A 169 3.92 -9.78 -9.34
CA GLU A 169 2.84 -10.74 -9.08
C GLU A 169 2.22 -10.61 -7.68
N TYR A 170 2.95 -9.98 -6.75
CA TYR A 170 2.50 -9.73 -5.38
C TYR A 170 1.95 -8.31 -5.17
N ALA A 171 1.89 -7.48 -6.21
CA ALA A 171 1.40 -6.11 -6.14
C ALA A 171 0.03 -5.99 -5.43
N PRO A 172 -0.99 -6.82 -5.77
CA PRO A 172 -2.29 -6.71 -5.11
C PRO A 172 -2.24 -6.97 -3.59
N PHE A 173 -1.28 -7.77 -3.11
CA PHE A 173 -1.09 -8.02 -1.68
C PHE A 173 -0.38 -6.86 -1.00
N ILE A 174 0.59 -6.26 -1.70
CA ILE A 174 1.40 -5.15 -1.19
C ILE A 174 0.54 -3.90 -1.08
N ASP A 175 -0.26 -3.58 -2.12
CA ASP A 175 -1.15 -2.41 -2.13
C ASP A 175 -2.15 -2.47 -0.97
N ARG A 176 -2.76 -3.65 -0.71
CA ARG A 176 -3.66 -3.87 0.43
C ARG A 176 -2.97 -3.79 1.80
N MET A 177 -1.66 -3.97 1.86
CA MET A 177 -0.91 -3.75 3.09
C MET A 177 -0.63 -2.27 3.32
N LEU A 178 -0.47 -1.50 2.26
CA LEU A 178 -0.16 -0.07 2.33
C LEU A 178 -1.40 0.77 2.57
N HIS A 179 -2.53 0.43 1.92
CA HIS A 179 -3.72 1.25 1.86
C HIS A 179 -4.97 0.47 2.29
N THR A 180 -5.90 1.15 2.93
CA THR A 180 -7.21 0.60 3.29
C THR A 180 -8.32 1.01 2.32
N PHE A 181 -8.09 2.08 1.56
CA PHE A 181 -8.85 2.41 0.36
C PHE A 181 -7.93 2.93 -0.74
N PHE A 182 -8.01 2.37 -1.94
CA PHE A 182 -7.21 2.80 -3.09
C PHE A 182 -7.90 2.45 -4.41
N ILE A 183 -7.48 3.12 -5.49
CA ILE A 183 -7.96 2.89 -6.85
C ILE A 183 -6.83 2.28 -7.67
N ARG A 184 -7.16 1.24 -8.45
CA ARG A 184 -6.24 0.62 -9.41
C ARG A 184 -6.98 0.34 -10.71
N GLY A 185 -6.55 0.97 -11.80
CA GLY A 185 -7.28 0.95 -13.07
C GLY A 185 -8.70 1.51 -12.90
N ASN A 186 -9.70 0.73 -13.25
CA ASN A 186 -11.12 1.10 -13.18
C ASN A 186 -11.81 0.62 -11.90
N GLU A 187 -11.09 0.00 -10.99
CA GLU A 187 -11.64 -0.56 -9.76
C GLU A 187 -11.12 0.17 -8.53
N ALA A 188 -11.96 0.28 -7.52
CA ALA A 188 -11.56 0.67 -6.19
C ALA A 188 -11.59 -0.52 -5.23
N HIS A 189 -10.68 -0.49 -4.29
CA HIS A 189 -10.46 -1.53 -3.29
C HIS A 189 -10.76 -0.94 -1.91
N LEU A 190 -11.73 -1.51 -1.22
CA LEU A 190 -12.16 -1.14 0.12
C LEU A 190 -11.78 -2.26 1.08
N ILE A 191 -10.92 -1.98 2.06
CA ILE A 191 -10.49 -2.95 3.06
C ILE A 191 -11.11 -2.58 4.41
N LEU A 192 -11.94 -3.47 4.94
CA LEU A 192 -12.48 -3.37 6.28
C LEU A 192 -11.61 -4.23 7.21
N GLU A 193 -10.99 -3.61 8.20
CA GLU A 193 -10.16 -4.32 9.17
C GLU A 193 -11.03 -4.83 10.33
N VAL A 194 -11.07 -6.16 10.50
CA VAL A 194 -11.76 -6.82 11.60
C VAL A 194 -10.79 -7.01 12.75
N LYS A 195 -10.91 -6.19 13.78
CA LYS A 195 -10.00 -6.20 14.95
C LYS A 195 -10.45 -7.13 16.09
N LYS A 196 -11.58 -7.81 15.93
CA LYS A 196 -12.03 -8.79 16.92
C LYS A 196 -11.01 -9.91 17.05
N GLU A 197 -10.55 -10.16 18.26
CA GLU A 197 -9.70 -11.30 18.58
C GLU A 197 -10.52 -12.59 18.79
N GLY A 198 -9.91 -13.74 18.50
CA GLY A 198 -10.50 -15.06 18.69
C GLY A 198 -11.50 -15.44 17.59
N LYS A 199 -12.54 -16.19 17.92
CA LYS A 199 -13.48 -16.72 16.94
C LYS A 199 -14.40 -15.63 16.39
N ILE A 200 -14.53 -15.56 15.07
CA ILE A 200 -15.48 -14.70 14.37
C ILE A 200 -16.79 -15.50 14.21
N PRO A 201 -17.93 -15.02 14.78
CA PRO A 201 -19.20 -15.70 14.62
C PRO A 201 -19.69 -15.63 13.18
N PHE A 202 -20.02 -16.77 12.60
CA PHE A 202 -20.59 -16.84 11.24
C PHE A 202 -21.86 -16.00 11.11
N GLN A 203 -22.72 -16.06 12.14
CA GLN A 203 -23.98 -15.30 12.21
C GLN A 203 -23.81 -13.78 12.31
N THR A 204 -22.58 -13.28 12.49
CA THR A 204 -22.28 -11.84 12.50
C THR A 204 -21.62 -11.43 11.19
N LEU A 205 -20.66 -12.22 10.70
CA LEU A 205 -19.84 -11.87 9.55
C LEU A 205 -20.66 -11.86 8.25
N PHE A 206 -21.41 -12.91 7.96
CA PHE A 206 -22.14 -13.01 6.71
C PHE A 206 -23.35 -12.07 6.62
N PRO A 207 -24.19 -11.94 7.67
CA PRO A 207 -25.24 -10.93 7.65
C PRO A 207 -24.72 -9.51 7.53
N MET A 208 -23.56 -9.18 8.12
CA MET A 208 -22.94 -7.87 7.94
C MET A 208 -22.70 -7.56 6.45
N GLY A 209 -22.18 -8.51 5.68
CA GLY A 209 -21.99 -8.33 4.24
C GLY A 209 -23.30 -8.09 3.50
N THR A 210 -24.34 -8.81 3.85
CA THR A 210 -25.69 -8.62 3.29
C THR A 210 -26.24 -7.23 3.62
N GLU A 211 -26.08 -6.78 4.86
CA GLU A 211 -26.58 -5.45 5.27
C GLU A 211 -25.79 -4.30 4.63
N ILE A 212 -24.50 -4.49 4.33
CA ILE A 212 -23.75 -3.52 3.53
C ILE A 212 -24.34 -3.37 2.12
N LEU A 213 -24.69 -4.49 1.47
CA LEU A 213 -25.32 -4.46 0.16
C LEU A 213 -26.72 -3.86 0.22
N ASN A 214 -27.53 -4.21 1.21
CA ASN A 214 -28.86 -3.66 1.43
C ASN A 214 -28.83 -2.13 1.61
N LEU A 215 -27.86 -1.63 2.38
CA LEU A 215 -27.63 -0.20 2.57
C LEU A 215 -27.28 0.48 1.25
N ALA A 216 -26.38 -0.10 0.47
CA ALA A 216 -25.97 0.43 -0.83
C ALA A 216 -27.13 0.40 -1.85
N GLU A 217 -27.96 -0.64 -1.86
CA GLU A 217 -29.14 -0.72 -2.70
C GLU A 217 -30.19 0.34 -2.35
N ASP A 218 -30.49 0.51 -1.05
CA ASP A 218 -31.44 1.54 -0.58
C ASP A 218 -30.94 2.95 -0.92
N PHE A 219 -29.69 3.22 -0.69
CA PHE A 219 -29.04 4.47 -1.11
C PHE A 219 -29.18 4.69 -2.61
N ASN A 220 -28.86 3.69 -3.43
CA ASN A 220 -28.92 3.80 -4.89
C ASN A 220 -30.35 4.08 -5.37
N LYS A 221 -31.34 3.41 -4.80
CA LYS A 221 -32.77 3.61 -5.12
C LYS A 221 -33.27 5.01 -4.75
N LYS A 222 -32.90 5.50 -3.56
CA LYS A 222 -33.40 6.80 -3.04
C LYS A 222 -32.71 8.02 -3.63
N THR A 223 -31.46 7.88 -4.06
CA THR A 223 -30.66 9.02 -4.57
C THR A 223 -30.44 8.99 -6.07
N ALA A 224 -30.88 7.93 -6.75
CA ALA A 224 -30.56 7.69 -8.16
C ALA A 224 -29.05 7.87 -8.44
N ALA A 225 -28.22 7.27 -7.57
CA ALA A 225 -26.77 7.43 -7.65
C ALA A 225 -26.17 6.64 -8.83
N ASP A 226 -26.94 5.74 -9.45
CA ASP A 226 -26.49 4.89 -10.56
C ASP A 226 -25.22 4.08 -10.18
N LEU A 227 -25.34 3.29 -9.09
CA LEU A 227 -24.30 2.40 -8.62
C LEU A 227 -24.42 1.03 -9.30
N ASP A 228 -23.30 0.51 -9.77
CA ASP A 228 -23.19 -0.88 -10.21
C ASP A 228 -22.85 -1.78 -9.02
N LEU A 229 -23.85 -2.46 -8.47
CA LEU A 229 -23.73 -3.37 -7.34
C LEU A 229 -23.47 -4.82 -7.79
N SER A 230 -23.63 -5.12 -9.08
CA SER A 230 -23.49 -6.48 -9.61
C SER A 230 -22.04 -6.93 -9.73
N ASN A 231 -21.12 -5.97 -9.85
CA ASN A 231 -19.68 -6.20 -10.04
C ASN A 231 -18.86 -5.98 -8.75
N ILE A 232 -19.46 -6.31 -7.60
CA ILE A 232 -18.73 -6.26 -6.32
C ILE A 232 -18.18 -7.64 -6.01
N GLU A 233 -16.86 -7.74 -5.87
CA GLU A 233 -16.16 -8.94 -5.44
C GLU A 233 -15.75 -8.83 -3.97
N VAL A 234 -15.72 -9.97 -3.27
CA VAL A 234 -15.28 -10.05 -1.87
C VAL A 234 -14.19 -11.09 -1.71
N LYS A 235 -13.13 -10.73 -0.99
CA LYS A 235 -12.13 -11.65 -0.47
C LYS A 235 -12.10 -11.54 1.04
N ILE A 236 -12.29 -12.65 1.73
CA ILE A 236 -12.32 -12.71 3.18
C ILE A 236 -11.07 -13.47 3.66
N ASN A 237 -10.25 -12.81 4.48
CA ASN A 237 -9.21 -13.50 5.22
C ASN A 237 -9.79 -13.92 6.58
N VAL A 238 -9.97 -15.21 6.75
CA VAL A 238 -10.70 -15.81 7.91
C VAL A 238 -9.89 -15.77 9.20
N GLN A 239 -8.67 -15.23 9.19
CA GLN A 239 -7.87 -15.06 10.42
C GLN A 239 -8.46 -13.95 11.29
N SER A 240 -8.30 -14.07 12.61
CA SER A 240 -8.82 -13.11 13.58
C SER A 240 -7.66 -12.61 14.46
N PRO A 241 -7.27 -11.34 14.37
CA PRO A 241 -7.80 -10.29 13.49
C PRO A 241 -7.62 -10.56 12.00
N GLY A 242 -8.47 -9.99 11.15
CA GLY A 242 -8.50 -10.28 9.72
C GLY A 242 -8.97 -9.09 8.89
N ARG A 243 -9.10 -9.33 7.58
CA ARG A 243 -9.52 -8.30 6.64
C ARG A 243 -10.61 -8.80 5.71
N ILE A 244 -11.59 -7.94 5.47
CA ILE A 244 -12.59 -8.12 4.42
C ILE A 244 -12.20 -7.14 3.31
N HIS A 245 -11.94 -7.66 2.14
CA HIS A 245 -11.57 -6.87 0.96
C HIS A 245 -12.71 -6.90 -0.04
N LEU A 246 -13.30 -5.74 -0.29
CA LEU A 246 -14.30 -5.50 -1.32
C LEU A 246 -13.62 -4.83 -2.51
N THR A 247 -13.94 -5.28 -3.72
CA THR A 247 -13.45 -4.71 -4.98
C THR A 247 -14.64 -4.47 -5.89
N GLY A 248 -14.66 -3.35 -6.59
CA GLY A 248 -15.71 -3.05 -7.55
C GLY A 248 -15.53 -1.70 -8.21
N PRO A 249 -16.54 -1.25 -9.01
CA PRO A 249 -16.49 0.03 -9.70
C PRO A 249 -16.23 1.19 -8.73
N VAL A 250 -15.36 2.12 -9.11
CA VAL A 250 -14.86 3.20 -8.24
C VAL A 250 -16.00 3.96 -7.55
N LYS A 251 -17.02 4.38 -8.30
CA LYS A 251 -18.16 5.12 -7.75
C LYS A 251 -18.92 4.33 -6.70
N THR A 252 -19.12 3.04 -6.94
CA THR A 252 -19.83 2.13 -6.03
C THR A 252 -19.05 1.95 -4.73
N MET A 253 -17.74 1.70 -4.83
CA MET A 253 -16.89 1.51 -3.65
C MET A 253 -16.76 2.78 -2.82
N LEU A 254 -16.66 3.96 -3.46
CA LEU A 254 -16.68 5.24 -2.76
C LEU A 254 -18.00 5.45 -2.00
N ALA A 255 -19.14 5.19 -2.64
CA ALA A 255 -20.45 5.31 -1.99
C ALA A 255 -20.57 4.39 -0.77
N ILE A 256 -20.23 3.12 -0.92
CA ILE A 256 -20.23 2.15 0.19
C ILE A 256 -19.28 2.61 1.30
N GLY A 257 -18.07 3.02 0.95
CA GLY A 257 -17.08 3.49 1.91
C GLY A 257 -17.57 4.70 2.72
N PHE A 258 -18.13 5.71 2.08
CA PHE A 258 -18.69 6.89 2.75
C PHE A 258 -19.87 6.52 3.65
N LEU A 259 -20.80 5.70 3.17
CA LEU A 259 -21.92 5.22 3.99
C LEU A 259 -21.42 4.50 5.26
N LEU A 260 -20.40 3.65 5.14
CA LEU A 260 -19.85 2.92 6.29
C LEU A 260 -19.08 3.84 7.25
N VAL A 261 -18.33 4.82 6.76
CA VAL A 261 -17.62 5.80 7.61
C VAL A 261 -18.61 6.58 8.46
N VAL A 262 -19.67 7.10 7.85
CA VAL A 262 -20.70 7.86 8.58
C VAL A 262 -21.47 6.96 9.56
N LEU A 263 -21.81 5.75 9.12
CA LEU A 263 -22.53 4.80 9.98
C LEU A 263 -21.76 4.48 11.27
N VAL A 264 -20.44 4.35 11.20
CA VAL A 264 -19.57 4.02 12.35
C VAL A 264 -19.12 5.24 13.10
N GLY A 265 -18.85 6.36 12.41
CA GLY A 265 -18.24 7.56 12.95
C GLY A 265 -19.19 8.53 13.66
N GLY A 266 -20.52 8.42 13.44
CA GLY A 266 -21.51 9.32 14.02
C GLY A 266 -21.81 10.56 13.15
N GLU A 267 -22.24 11.67 13.75
CA GLU A 267 -22.61 12.90 13.05
C GLU A 267 -21.43 13.47 12.26
N VAL A 268 -21.58 13.56 10.95
CA VAL A 268 -20.64 14.24 10.05
C VAL A 268 -21.40 15.36 9.37
N SER A 269 -20.97 16.60 9.56
CA SER A 269 -21.48 17.73 8.82
C SER A 269 -20.63 17.93 7.58
N PHE A 270 -21.26 18.02 6.41
CA PHE A 270 -20.58 18.15 5.13
C PHE A 270 -20.58 19.59 4.65
N ASP A 271 -19.40 20.22 4.64
CA ASP A 271 -19.15 21.43 3.84
C ASP A 271 -18.28 21.05 2.66
N ILE A 272 -18.86 21.00 1.47
CA ILE A 272 -18.28 20.34 0.30
C ILE A 272 -17.26 21.23 -0.41
N PRO A 273 -15.94 20.94 -0.38
CA PRO A 273 -14.99 21.55 -1.30
C PRO A 273 -15.15 21.00 -2.72
N ILE A 274 -14.74 21.77 -3.71
CA ILE A 274 -14.68 21.30 -5.10
C ILE A 274 -13.49 20.34 -5.20
N VAL A 275 -13.76 19.04 -5.23
CA VAL A 275 -12.76 17.99 -5.44
C VAL A 275 -12.71 17.63 -6.93
N GLU A 276 -11.63 18.01 -7.60
CA GLU A 276 -11.35 17.52 -8.95
C GLU A 276 -10.71 16.13 -8.88
N SER A 277 -11.06 15.28 -9.83
CA SER A 277 -10.55 13.91 -9.91
C SER A 277 -10.21 13.55 -11.36
N THR A 278 -9.06 12.91 -11.57
CA THR A 278 -8.71 12.27 -12.86
C THR A 278 -9.54 11.02 -13.12
N VAL A 279 -10.13 10.45 -12.08
CA VAL A 279 -11.08 9.36 -12.16
C VAL A 279 -12.46 9.96 -12.49
N ASN A 280 -13.17 9.43 -13.49
CA ASN A 280 -14.45 9.92 -14.00
C ASN A 280 -15.62 9.84 -12.99
N VAL A 281 -15.39 10.27 -11.73
CA VAL A 281 -16.39 10.30 -10.66
C VAL A 281 -16.47 11.71 -10.09
N ARG A 282 -17.68 12.28 -10.07
CA ARG A 282 -17.94 13.55 -9.38
C ARG A 282 -18.11 13.27 -7.89
N VAL A 283 -16.99 13.27 -7.16
CA VAL A 283 -16.93 12.90 -5.74
C VAL A 283 -17.82 13.81 -4.89
N GLY A 284 -17.74 15.12 -5.08
CA GLY A 284 -18.59 16.09 -4.35
C GLY A 284 -20.09 15.77 -4.50
N SER A 285 -20.56 15.53 -5.71
CA SER A 285 -21.98 15.15 -5.94
C SER A 285 -22.35 13.80 -5.29
N LEU A 286 -21.39 12.89 -5.11
CA LEU A 286 -21.64 11.63 -4.42
C LEU A 286 -21.75 11.85 -2.90
N ILE A 287 -20.90 12.69 -2.35
CA ILE A 287 -20.91 13.05 -0.93
C ILE A 287 -22.20 13.81 -0.58
N GLU A 288 -22.63 14.79 -1.40
CA GLU A 288 -23.94 15.45 -1.24
C GLU A 288 -25.08 14.44 -1.16
N LYS A 289 -25.10 13.48 -2.09
CA LYS A 289 -26.11 12.42 -2.08
C LYS A 289 -26.06 11.54 -0.84
N VAL A 290 -24.88 11.25 -0.32
CA VAL A 290 -24.71 10.50 0.94
C VAL A 290 -25.22 11.30 2.10
N SER A 291 -24.90 12.61 2.19
CA SER A 291 -25.39 13.50 3.23
C SER A 291 -26.92 13.60 3.21
N ASP A 292 -27.50 13.96 2.06
CA ASP A 292 -28.95 14.06 1.88
C ASP A 292 -29.69 12.76 2.22
N TYR A 293 -29.05 11.63 1.88
CA TYR A 293 -29.59 10.32 2.18
C TYR A 293 -29.60 10.02 3.69
N LEU A 294 -28.56 10.44 4.41
CA LEU A 294 -28.45 10.22 5.86
C LEU A 294 -29.35 11.18 6.65
N ASP A 295 -29.53 12.43 6.19
CA ASP A 295 -30.38 13.43 6.86
C ASP A 295 -31.88 13.05 6.82
N ARG A 296 -32.30 12.24 5.84
CA ARG A 296 -33.68 11.75 5.71
C ARG A 296 -33.98 10.52 6.56
N GLN A 297 -33.34 10.35 7.70
CA GLN A 297 -33.20 9.09 8.46
C GLN A 297 -34.46 8.54 9.16
N GLN A 298 -35.59 9.20 9.22
CA GLN A 298 -36.73 8.78 10.06
C GLN A 298 -37.27 7.37 9.82
N ASP A 299 -37.00 6.74 8.66
CA ASP A 299 -37.54 5.42 8.31
C ASP A 299 -36.52 4.25 8.35
N ARG A 300 -35.26 4.49 8.77
CA ARG A 300 -34.15 3.53 8.61
C ARG A 300 -33.52 3.01 9.90
N GLU A 301 -33.87 3.54 11.04
CA GLU A 301 -33.20 3.25 12.33
C GLU A 301 -32.94 1.76 12.60
N HIS A 302 -33.78 0.86 12.08
CA HIS A 302 -33.68 -0.55 12.37
C HIS A 302 -32.53 -1.26 11.62
N ASN A 303 -32.40 -1.07 10.29
CA ASN A 303 -31.37 -1.74 9.48
C ASN A 303 -29.98 -1.16 9.74
N ASP A 304 -29.89 0.17 9.90
CA ASP A 304 -28.66 0.86 10.25
C ASP A 304 -28.17 0.42 11.64
N LEU A 305 -29.08 0.22 12.59
CA LEU A 305 -28.75 -0.27 13.93
C LEU A 305 -28.23 -1.72 13.91
N ILE A 306 -28.77 -2.56 13.05
CA ILE A 306 -28.32 -3.96 12.85
C ILE A 306 -26.90 -3.96 12.29
N LEU A 307 -26.64 -3.23 11.23
CA LEU A 307 -25.32 -3.14 10.62
C LEU A 307 -24.28 -2.54 11.60
N LYS A 308 -24.61 -1.44 12.28
CA LYS A 308 -23.80 -0.88 13.37
C LYS A 308 -23.45 -1.92 14.43
N THR A 309 -24.42 -2.74 14.81
CA THR A 309 -24.24 -3.76 15.82
C THR A 309 -23.26 -4.83 15.36
N TYR A 310 -23.37 -5.29 14.11
CA TYR A 310 -22.43 -6.26 13.56
C TYR A 310 -21.00 -5.67 13.44
N MET A 311 -20.87 -4.45 12.93
CA MET A 311 -19.58 -3.79 12.82
C MET A 311 -18.92 -3.58 14.19
N LYS A 312 -19.69 -3.18 15.19
CA LYS A 312 -19.22 -3.04 16.58
C LYS A 312 -18.80 -4.39 17.19
N GLN A 313 -19.58 -5.45 17.01
CA GLN A 313 -19.25 -6.79 17.51
C GLN A 313 -17.96 -7.35 16.90
N LEU A 314 -17.70 -7.06 15.63
CA LEU A 314 -16.51 -7.47 14.92
C LEU A 314 -15.35 -6.47 15.08
N LYS A 315 -15.58 -5.33 15.74
CA LYS A 315 -14.62 -4.21 15.84
C LYS A 315 -14.08 -3.84 14.45
N VAL A 316 -15.01 -3.61 13.52
CA VAL A 316 -14.65 -3.24 12.14
C VAL A 316 -14.17 -1.81 12.11
N GLU A 317 -12.99 -1.59 11.52
CA GLU A 317 -12.46 -0.27 11.20
C GLU A 317 -12.70 0.05 9.73
N THR A 318 -13.18 1.26 9.47
CA THR A 318 -13.38 1.81 8.14
C THR A 318 -12.10 2.47 7.63
N PRO A 319 -11.92 2.61 6.30
CA PRO A 319 -10.71 3.18 5.72
C PRO A 319 -10.35 4.57 6.21
N ASP A 320 -9.08 4.76 6.57
CA ASP A 320 -8.58 6.05 7.04
C ASP A 320 -8.54 7.10 5.93
N GLU A 321 -8.26 6.70 4.69
CA GLU A 321 -8.28 7.58 3.52
C GLU A 321 -9.65 8.24 3.33
N LEU A 322 -10.74 7.48 3.54
CA LEU A 322 -12.10 8.01 3.44
C LEU A 322 -12.47 8.89 4.63
N LYS A 323 -12.01 8.56 5.84
CA LYS A 323 -12.19 9.43 7.02
C LYS A 323 -11.48 10.76 6.82
N THR A 324 -10.22 10.72 6.35
CA THR A 324 -9.42 11.92 6.07
C THR A 324 -10.12 12.81 5.05
N LEU A 325 -10.66 12.23 3.97
CA LEU A 325 -11.41 12.99 2.97
C LEU A 325 -12.62 13.70 3.58
N MET A 326 -13.34 13.05 4.48
CA MET A 326 -14.50 13.62 5.16
C MET A 326 -14.11 14.64 6.22
N GLU A 327 -12.99 14.47 6.94
CA GLU A 327 -12.47 15.41 7.93
C GLU A 327 -11.95 16.71 7.31
N ILE A 328 -11.30 16.65 6.14
CA ILE A 328 -10.84 17.82 5.38
C ILE A 328 -12.04 18.69 4.97
N GLU A 329 -13.14 18.08 4.59
CA GLU A 329 -14.38 18.76 4.27
C GLU A 329 -14.97 19.49 5.50
N HIS A 330 -14.73 18.97 6.72
CA HIS A 330 -15.22 19.56 7.96
C HIS A 330 -14.32 20.70 8.49
N ASN A 331 -13.02 20.75 8.12
CA ASN A 331 -12.08 21.74 8.65
C ASN A 331 -11.13 22.30 7.58
N PRO A 332 -11.56 23.24 6.74
CA PRO A 332 -10.73 23.80 5.66
C PRO A 332 -9.46 24.53 6.12
N GLY A 333 -9.23 24.67 7.43
CA GLY A 333 -8.03 25.28 8.02
C GLY A 333 -6.84 24.34 8.24
N LEU A 334 -6.99 23.04 8.09
CA LEU A 334 -5.89 22.07 8.32
C LEU A 334 -4.81 22.03 7.21
N ASN A 335 -5.06 22.70 6.08
CA ASN A 335 -4.14 22.70 4.93
C ASN A 335 -2.93 23.66 5.07
N HIS A 336 -2.73 24.33 6.20
CA HIS A 336 -1.68 25.35 6.32
C HIS A 336 -0.43 24.96 7.13
N GLU A 337 -0.35 23.76 7.74
CA GLU A 337 0.78 23.46 8.64
C GLU A 337 1.78 22.39 8.15
N SER A 338 1.64 21.82 6.95
CA SER A 338 2.57 20.75 6.51
C SER A 338 3.73 21.21 5.62
N ASN A 339 3.89 22.52 5.31
CA ASN A 339 4.95 23.00 4.41
C ASN A 339 5.76 24.19 4.94
N SER A 340 6.09 24.23 6.24
CA SER A 340 7.10 25.15 6.74
C SER A 340 7.85 24.57 7.94
N LYS A 341 8.81 23.70 7.66
CA LYS A 341 10.03 23.58 8.47
C LYS A 341 11.16 23.12 7.56
N GLU A 342 12.06 24.02 7.43
CA GLU A 342 13.41 23.96 6.84
C GLU A 342 14.23 22.73 7.27
#